data_4c69eff119d8f094395c31ea9b39b194
#
_entry.id   4c69eff119d8f094395c31ea9b39b194
#
_cell.length_a   1.000
_cell.length_b   1.000
_cell.length_c   1.000
_cell.angle_alpha   90.00
_cell.angle_beta   90.00
_cell.angle_gamma   90.00
#
_symmetry.space_group_name_H-M   'P 1'
#
loop_
_entity.id
_entity.type
_entity.pdbx_description
1 polymer ?
#
loop_
_entity_poly.entity_id
_entity_poly.type
_entity_poly.pdbx_seq_one_letter_code
_entity_poly.pdbx_strand_id
1 'polypeptide(L)'
;HSFIQMSKLPNVKGRISYITSHARQENLYATYRTADNAFWNNLARESRQEFQRSGAEGKCIEARELIIALPEVYTQYEPQQVLEDFTDEFRRRYGVECVSALHHNKRKTNYHIHLIFSERKLLPEPDVKIATRSVFFDETGKRVRTKKEITGEDGQIRKGCTIIKKGEVYESHLFTVKDDRFKREPFLREVKEDYTNLINLHIENPEQHLKVFDKNSVYLPTKKIGKNNPKAEEIAADNATRQEWNRTADMALVSGIEEAKILEIKQTEIHDKVSQSIKSE
;
A
#
# COMPACT_ATOMS: atom_id res chain seq x y z
N HIS A 1 -0.39 6.99 19.72
CA HIS A 1 -0.62 7.29 18.29
C HIS A 1 -1.10 6.06 17.55
N SER A 2 -1.94 6.25 16.52
CA SER A 2 -2.31 5.20 15.61
C SER A 2 -1.13 4.78 14.73
N PHE A 3 -1.08 3.50 14.33
CA PHE A 3 -0.11 3.01 13.37
C PHE A 3 -0.83 2.48 12.13
N ILE A 4 -0.71 3.23 11.04
CA ILE A 4 -1.25 2.86 9.73
C ILE A 4 -0.15 3.08 8.69
N GLN A 5 0.22 2.02 8.00
CA GLN A 5 1.27 2.03 6.99
C GLN A 5 0.75 1.54 5.66
N MET A 6 1.19 2.16 4.56
CA MET A 6 0.87 1.72 3.20
C MET A 6 2.11 1.18 2.50
N SER A 7 1.95 0.10 1.76
CA SER A 7 2.99 -0.50 0.92
C SER A 7 2.50 -0.78 -0.50
N LYS A 8 3.44 -0.86 -1.44
CA LYS A 8 3.20 -1.21 -2.85
C LYS A 8 3.39 -2.72 -3.02
N LEU A 9 2.48 -3.39 -3.73
CA LEU A 9 2.53 -4.82 -3.96
C LEU A 9 2.87 -5.16 -5.42
N PRO A 10 4.05 -5.70 -5.70
CA PRO A 10 4.40 -6.17 -7.04
C PRO A 10 3.90 -7.61 -7.32
N ASN A 11 3.37 -8.31 -6.32
CA ASN A 11 2.78 -9.64 -6.42
C ASN A 11 1.57 -9.76 -5.50
N VAL A 12 0.42 -9.30 -5.99
CA VAL A 12 -0.82 -9.29 -5.20
C VAL A 12 -1.29 -10.71 -4.87
N LYS A 13 -1.19 -11.66 -5.81
CA LYS A 13 -1.62 -13.06 -5.59
C LYS A 13 -0.81 -13.74 -4.48
N GLY A 14 0.50 -13.62 -4.54
CA GLY A 14 1.39 -14.17 -3.52
C GLY A 14 1.12 -13.56 -2.14
N ARG A 15 0.84 -12.24 -2.10
CA ARG A 15 0.53 -11.55 -0.85
C ARG A 15 -0.82 -11.96 -0.28
N ILE A 16 -1.87 -12.05 -1.10
CA ILE A 16 -3.19 -12.55 -0.68
C ILE A 16 -3.05 -13.97 -0.10
N SER A 17 -2.40 -14.87 -0.83
CA SER A 17 -2.16 -16.25 -0.35
C SER A 17 -1.41 -16.29 0.97
N TYR A 18 -0.48 -15.37 1.19
CA TYR A 18 0.30 -15.29 2.43
C TYR A 18 -0.54 -14.84 3.62
N ILE A 19 -1.29 -13.73 3.50
CA ILE A 19 -2.04 -13.16 4.63
C ILE A 19 -3.29 -13.97 4.99
N THR A 20 -3.84 -14.76 4.04
CA THR A 20 -5.06 -15.56 4.25
C THR A 20 -4.80 -17.04 4.54
N SER A 21 -3.56 -17.44 4.74
CA SER A 21 -3.17 -18.85 4.96
C SER A 21 -2.95 -19.15 6.43
N HIS A 22 -3.79 -20.00 7.03
CA HIS A 22 -3.59 -20.50 8.40
C HIS A 22 -2.28 -21.25 8.57
N ALA A 23 -1.79 -21.94 7.52
CA ALA A 23 -0.51 -22.63 7.58
C ALA A 23 0.71 -21.71 7.70
N ARG A 24 0.57 -20.43 7.27
CA ARG A 24 1.64 -19.43 7.29
C ARG A 24 1.45 -18.38 8.38
N GLN A 25 0.23 -18.23 8.90
CA GLN A 25 -0.17 -17.25 9.91
C GLN A 25 -0.79 -17.99 11.11
N GLU A 26 0.01 -18.30 12.12
CA GLU A 26 -0.43 -19.05 13.30
C GLU A 26 -1.60 -18.39 14.05
N ASN A 27 -1.65 -17.05 14.03
CA ASN A 27 -2.65 -16.26 14.75
C ASN A 27 -3.58 -15.52 13.78
N LEU A 28 -4.03 -16.17 12.73
CA LEU A 28 -5.05 -15.66 11.80
C LEU A 28 -6.44 -15.91 12.39
N TYR A 29 -7.19 -14.83 12.62
CA TYR A 29 -8.52 -14.87 13.24
C TYR A 29 -9.66 -14.74 12.24
N ALA A 30 -9.49 -13.90 11.22
CA ALA A 30 -10.51 -13.65 10.21
C ALA A 30 -9.90 -13.33 8.85
N THR A 31 -10.64 -13.62 7.78
CA THR A 31 -10.35 -13.18 6.41
C THR A 31 -11.61 -12.69 5.74
N TYR A 32 -11.50 -11.62 4.95
CA TYR A 32 -12.64 -11.08 4.21
C TYR A 32 -12.22 -10.67 2.79
N ARG A 33 -13.13 -10.89 1.83
CA ARG A 33 -12.90 -10.58 0.41
C ARG A 33 -14.15 -9.96 -0.19
N THR A 34 -13.98 -8.84 -0.86
CA THR A 34 -15.08 -8.18 -1.59
C THR A 34 -15.17 -8.60 -3.06
N ALA A 35 -14.12 -9.26 -3.56
CA ALA A 35 -14.05 -9.85 -4.91
C ALA A 35 -13.40 -11.23 -4.90
N ASP A 36 -13.70 -12.02 -5.91
CA ASP A 36 -13.20 -13.39 -6.07
C ASP A 36 -11.72 -13.46 -6.55
N ASN A 37 -11.21 -14.66 -6.62
CA ASN A 37 -9.84 -14.89 -7.11
C ASN A 37 -9.66 -14.55 -8.59
N ALA A 38 -10.70 -14.62 -9.40
CA ALA A 38 -10.65 -14.28 -10.82
C ALA A 38 -10.37 -12.79 -11.00
N PHE A 39 -11.01 -11.92 -10.20
CA PHE A 39 -10.74 -10.49 -10.16
C PHE A 39 -9.23 -10.20 -9.94
N TRP A 40 -8.65 -10.76 -8.89
CA TRP A 40 -7.24 -10.52 -8.52
C TRP A 40 -6.25 -11.08 -9.53
N ASN A 41 -6.58 -12.22 -10.15
CA ASN A 41 -5.79 -12.82 -11.22
C ASN A 41 -5.77 -11.95 -12.48
N ASN A 42 -6.94 -11.44 -12.87
CA ASN A 42 -7.09 -10.56 -14.03
C ASN A 42 -6.42 -9.22 -13.79
N LEU A 43 -6.58 -8.63 -12.60
CA LEU A 43 -5.92 -7.37 -12.19
C LEU A 43 -4.40 -7.48 -12.29
N ALA A 44 -3.82 -8.55 -11.74
CA ALA A 44 -2.37 -8.79 -11.81
C ALA A 44 -1.89 -8.95 -13.26
N ARG A 45 -2.61 -9.73 -14.07
CA ARG A 45 -2.28 -9.96 -15.48
C ARG A 45 -2.31 -8.66 -16.29
N GLU A 46 -3.40 -7.91 -16.21
CA GLU A 46 -3.56 -6.66 -16.95
C GLU A 46 -2.55 -5.61 -16.50
N SER A 47 -2.31 -5.47 -15.22
CA SER A 47 -1.30 -4.55 -14.67
C SER A 47 0.11 -4.85 -15.21
N ARG A 48 0.49 -6.13 -15.31
CA ARG A 48 1.80 -6.54 -15.89
C ARG A 48 1.86 -6.27 -17.39
N GLN A 49 0.81 -6.57 -18.13
CA GLN A 49 0.76 -6.31 -19.57
C GLN A 49 0.90 -4.82 -19.89
N GLU A 50 0.20 -3.95 -19.15
CA GLU A 50 0.33 -2.51 -19.31
C GLU A 50 1.73 -2.01 -18.91
N PHE A 51 2.28 -2.53 -17.82
CA PHE A 51 3.62 -2.16 -17.38
C PHE A 51 4.67 -2.53 -18.44
N GLN A 52 4.60 -3.74 -19.00
CA GLN A 52 5.48 -4.17 -20.10
C GLN A 52 5.35 -3.29 -21.34
N ARG A 53 4.11 -2.98 -21.74
CA ARG A 53 3.85 -2.10 -22.90
C ARG A 53 4.33 -0.66 -22.70
N SER A 54 4.33 -0.16 -21.45
CA SER A 54 4.78 1.19 -21.15
C SER A 54 6.29 1.37 -21.29
N GLY A 55 7.07 0.29 -21.24
CA GLY A 55 8.53 0.35 -21.23
C GLY A 55 9.11 1.00 -19.98
N ALA A 56 8.31 1.15 -18.91
CA ALA A 56 8.75 1.74 -17.66
C ALA A 56 9.74 0.83 -16.94
N GLU A 57 10.74 1.43 -16.31
CA GLU A 57 11.70 0.72 -15.48
C GLU A 57 11.15 0.46 -14.07
N GLY A 58 11.74 -0.54 -13.39
CA GLY A 58 11.41 -0.87 -12.00
C GLY A 58 10.43 -2.03 -11.86
N LYS A 59 9.61 -1.99 -10.80
CA LYS A 59 8.67 -3.07 -10.46
C LYS A 59 7.24 -2.67 -10.82
N CYS A 60 6.54 -3.55 -11.52
CA CYS A 60 5.10 -3.41 -11.71
C CYS A 60 4.40 -3.43 -10.35
N ILE A 61 3.58 -2.44 -10.06
CA ILE A 61 2.73 -2.42 -8.86
C ILE A 61 1.34 -2.90 -9.26
N GLU A 62 0.92 -4.04 -8.71
CA GLU A 62 -0.36 -4.67 -9.02
C GLU A 62 -1.49 -4.18 -8.11
N ALA A 63 -1.16 -3.91 -6.85
CA ALA A 63 -2.09 -3.44 -5.82
C ALA A 63 -1.34 -2.72 -4.70
N ARG A 64 -2.06 -2.25 -3.68
CA ARG A 64 -1.49 -1.70 -2.44
C ARG A 64 -2.03 -2.42 -1.23
N GLU A 65 -1.31 -2.28 -0.12
CA GLU A 65 -1.68 -2.84 1.16
C GLU A 65 -1.58 -1.78 2.25
N LEU A 66 -2.62 -1.71 3.07
CA LEU A 66 -2.58 -1.03 4.36
C LEU A 66 -2.33 -2.05 5.47
N ILE A 67 -1.50 -1.68 6.42
CA ILE A 67 -1.37 -2.38 7.71
C ILE A 67 -1.92 -1.42 8.76
N ILE A 68 -2.97 -1.85 9.47
CA ILE A 68 -3.68 -1.06 10.46
C ILE A 68 -3.52 -1.76 11.80
N ALA A 69 -2.73 -1.21 12.71
CA ALA A 69 -2.62 -1.74 14.05
C ALA A 69 -3.85 -1.38 14.89
N LEU A 70 -4.37 -2.35 15.60
CA LEU A 70 -5.52 -2.20 16.48
C LEU A 70 -5.06 -2.24 17.94
N PRO A 71 -5.65 -1.40 18.83
CA PRO A 71 -5.45 -1.51 20.26
C PRO A 71 -5.93 -2.87 20.81
N GLU A 72 -5.38 -3.29 21.95
CA GLU A 72 -5.70 -4.57 22.59
C GLU A 72 -7.19 -4.72 22.91
N VAL A 73 -7.90 -3.63 23.16
CA VAL A 73 -9.35 -3.63 23.41
C VAL A 73 -10.13 -4.29 22.26
N TYR A 74 -9.61 -4.25 21.04
CA TYR A 74 -10.25 -4.89 19.90
C TYR A 74 -10.26 -6.42 19.94
N THR A 75 -9.46 -7.04 20.79
CA THR A 75 -9.49 -8.49 21.00
C THR A 75 -10.75 -8.99 21.70
N GLN A 76 -11.55 -8.06 22.26
CA GLN A 76 -12.83 -8.35 22.90
C GLN A 76 -14.00 -8.41 21.91
N TYR A 77 -13.81 -7.90 20.69
CA TYR A 77 -14.84 -7.89 19.66
C TYR A 77 -14.70 -9.12 18.75
N GLU A 78 -15.83 -9.46 18.07
CA GLU A 78 -15.83 -10.54 17.08
C GLU A 78 -14.88 -10.21 15.91
N PRO A 79 -13.83 -11.00 15.68
CA PRO A 79 -12.80 -10.67 14.68
C PRO A 79 -13.34 -10.50 13.26
N GLN A 80 -14.33 -11.32 12.86
CA GLN A 80 -14.92 -11.25 11.53
C GLN A 80 -15.66 -9.93 11.34
N GLN A 81 -16.45 -9.50 12.31
CA GLN A 81 -17.20 -8.24 12.25
C GLN A 81 -16.25 -7.03 12.19
N VAL A 82 -15.22 -7.02 13.05
CA VAL A 82 -14.19 -5.95 13.02
C VAL A 82 -13.56 -5.85 11.64
N LEU A 83 -13.20 -6.99 11.06
CA LEU A 83 -12.54 -7.01 9.76
C LEU A 83 -13.44 -6.54 8.62
N GLU A 84 -14.70 -6.94 8.64
CA GLU A 84 -15.72 -6.50 7.67
C GLU A 84 -15.97 -5.00 7.77
N ASP A 85 -16.18 -4.46 8.97
CA ASP A 85 -16.43 -3.03 9.21
C ASP A 85 -15.29 -2.16 8.66
N PHE A 86 -14.04 -2.53 8.93
CA PHE A 86 -12.86 -1.81 8.45
C PHE A 86 -12.67 -1.91 6.93
N THR A 87 -13.00 -3.05 6.36
CA THR A 87 -12.83 -3.31 4.93
C THR A 87 -13.94 -2.64 4.13
N ASP A 88 -15.19 -2.74 4.60
CA ASP A 88 -16.35 -2.16 3.93
C ASP A 88 -16.34 -0.63 4.02
N GLU A 89 -15.82 -0.04 5.10
CA GLU A 89 -15.59 1.41 5.17
C GLU A 89 -14.63 1.88 4.05
N PHE A 90 -13.53 1.16 3.82
CA PHE A 90 -12.62 1.48 2.73
C PHE A 90 -13.29 1.32 1.36
N ARG A 91 -13.98 0.20 1.15
CA ARG A 91 -14.70 -0.08 -0.09
C ARG A 91 -15.77 0.97 -0.37
N ARG A 92 -16.57 1.34 0.62
CA ARG A 92 -17.61 2.34 0.52
C ARG A 92 -17.05 3.71 0.12
N ARG A 93 -15.92 4.09 0.72
CA ARG A 93 -15.30 5.41 0.53
C ARG A 93 -14.60 5.54 -0.83
N TYR A 94 -13.87 4.51 -1.23
CA TYR A 94 -13.02 4.57 -2.41
C TYR A 94 -13.56 3.80 -3.63
N GLY A 95 -14.55 2.95 -3.43
CA GLY A 95 -15.23 2.19 -4.49
C GLY A 95 -14.33 1.19 -5.19
N VAL A 96 -13.39 0.58 -4.47
CA VAL A 96 -12.44 -0.41 -4.97
C VAL A 96 -12.57 -1.72 -4.22
N GLU A 97 -12.19 -2.84 -4.88
CA GLU A 97 -12.25 -4.16 -4.26
C GLU A 97 -11.07 -4.41 -3.33
N CYS A 98 -11.34 -5.16 -2.26
CA CYS A 98 -10.41 -5.43 -1.17
C CYS A 98 -10.31 -6.91 -0.83
N VAL A 99 -9.16 -7.28 -0.27
CA VAL A 99 -8.95 -8.52 0.49
C VAL A 99 -8.28 -8.14 1.80
N SER A 100 -8.80 -8.63 2.89
CA SER A 100 -8.25 -8.33 4.21
C SER A 100 -8.07 -9.58 5.08
N ALA A 101 -7.21 -9.46 6.08
CA ALA A 101 -6.94 -10.48 7.07
C ALA A 101 -6.61 -9.82 8.41
N LEU A 102 -7.13 -10.38 9.49
CA LEU A 102 -6.93 -9.94 10.85
C LEU A 102 -6.16 -10.99 11.64
N HIS A 103 -5.03 -10.60 12.19
CA HIS A 103 -4.20 -11.51 12.97
C HIS A 103 -3.31 -10.81 14.00
N HIS A 104 -2.77 -11.59 14.94
CA HIS A 104 -1.65 -11.19 15.77
C HIS A 104 -0.31 -11.56 15.12
N ASN A 105 0.74 -10.85 15.52
CA ASN A 105 2.09 -11.36 15.32
C ASN A 105 2.34 -12.62 16.20
N LYS A 106 3.44 -13.33 15.96
CA LYS A 106 3.78 -14.57 16.71
C LYS A 106 3.80 -14.39 18.24
N ARG A 107 4.18 -13.21 18.72
CA ARG A 107 4.27 -12.90 20.16
C ARG A 107 2.97 -12.38 20.76
N LYS A 108 1.91 -12.25 19.97
CA LYS A 108 0.63 -11.68 20.37
C LYS A 108 0.74 -10.27 20.99
N THR A 109 1.68 -9.47 20.51
CA THR A 109 1.91 -8.09 20.95
C THR A 109 1.46 -7.05 19.93
N ASN A 110 0.95 -7.47 18.78
CA ASN A 110 0.52 -6.59 17.71
C ASN A 110 -0.68 -7.19 16.98
N TYR A 111 -1.88 -6.74 17.35
CA TYR A 111 -3.14 -7.08 16.70
C TYR A 111 -3.33 -6.12 15.54
N HIS A 112 -3.52 -6.63 14.31
CA HIS A 112 -3.53 -5.77 13.14
C HIS A 112 -4.29 -6.36 11.96
N ILE A 113 -4.78 -5.46 11.11
CA ILE A 113 -5.42 -5.77 9.83
C ILE A 113 -4.40 -5.58 8.71
N HIS A 114 -4.30 -6.55 7.82
CA HIS A 114 -3.81 -6.37 6.47
C HIS A 114 -5.00 -6.12 5.54
N LEU A 115 -5.02 -4.98 4.85
CA LEU A 115 -6.05 -4.63 3.89
C LEU A 115 -5.40 -4.36 2.54
N ILE A 116 -5.53 -5.31 1.62
CA ILE A 116 -5.08 -5.19 0.23
C ILE A 116 -6.21 -4.60 -0.59
N PHE A 117 -5.91 -3.59 -1.40
CA PHE A 117 -6.90 -2.94 -2.27
C PHE A 117 -6.38 -2.74 -3.69
N SER A 118 -7.30 -2.75 -4.64
CA SER A 118 -7.04 -2.45 -6.05
C SER A 118 -6.91 -0.93 -6.27
N GLU A 119 -5.99 -0.52 -7.14
CA GLU A 119 -5.93 0.86 -7.63
C GLU A 119 -6.88 1.10 -8.82
N ARG A 120 -7.66 0.06 -9.22
CA ARG A 120 -8.53 0.05 -10.40
C ARG A 120 -9.90 -0.51 -10.06
N LYS A 121 -10.89 -0.12 -10.85
CA LYS A 121 -12.24 -0.68 -10.81
C LYS A 121 -12.45 -1.62 -11.98
N LEU A 122 -13.20 -2.68 -11.76
CA LEU A 122 -13.69 -3.52 -12.86
C LEU A 122 -14.68 -2.71 -13.68
N LEU A 123 -14.53 -2.75 -15.00
CA LEU A 123 -15.48 -2.15 -15.92
C LEU A 123 -16.74 -3.01 -16.03
N PRO A 124 -17.93 -2.40 -16.20
CA PRO A 124 -19.17 -3.15 -16.41
C PRO A 124 -19.09 -4.05 -17.66
N GLU A 125 -18.43 -3.56 -18.70
CA GLU A 125 -18.12 -4.28 -19.93
C GLU A 125 -16.65 -4.04 -20.28
N PRO A 126 -15.96 -5.03 -20.87
CA PRO A 126 -14.59 -4.85 -21.33
C PRO A 126 -14.48 -3.71 -22.35
N ASP A 127 -13.54 -2.79 -22.12
CA ASP A 127 -13.17 -1.78 -23.13
C ASP A 127 -12.31 -2.43 -24.20
N VAL A 128 -12.85 -2.55 -25.41
CA VAL A 128 -12.19 -3.22 -26.53
C VAL A 128 -11.83 -2.23 -27.64
N LYS A 129 -10.59 -2.34 -28.13
CA LYS A 129 -10.14 -1.60 -29.31
C LYS A 129 -10.12 -2.52 -30.52
N ILE A 130 -10.90 -2.15 -31.53
CA ILE A 130 -11.01 -2.88 -32.80
C ILE A 130 -10.08 -2.21 -33.81
N ALA A 131 -9.33 -3.03 -34.53
CA ALA A 131 -8.40 -2.56 -35.55
C ALA A 131 -9.15 -1.98 -36.76
N THR A 132 -9.04 -0.69 -37.03
CA THR A 132 -9.56 -0.03 -38.22
C THR A 132 -8.69 -0.28 -39.45
N ARG A 133 -7.46 -0.75 -39.25
CA ARG A 133 -6.48 -1.21 -40.25
C ARG A 133 -5.60 -2.29 -39.61
N SER A 134 -4.80 -3.01 -40.42
CA SER A 134 -3.86 -3.98 -39.85
C SER A 134 -2.90 -3.33 -38.89
N VAL A 135 -2.71 -3.96 -37.72
CA VAL A 135 -1.84 -3.55 -36.62
C VAL A 135 -0.77 -4.62 -36.43
N PHE A 136 0.46 -4.18 -36.20
CA PHE A 136 1.62 -5.07 -36.12
C PHE A 136 2.26 -4.97 -34.75
N PHE A 137 2.68 -6.11 -34.17
CA PHE A 137 3.38 -6.19 -32.89
C PHE A 137 4.64 -7.04 -33.10
N ASP A 138 5.74 -6.56 -32.47
CA ASP A 138 6.99 -7.28 -32.43
C ASP A 138 6.95 -8.47 -31.45
N GLU A 139 8.04 -9.19 -31.34
CA GLU A 139 8.22 -10.35 -30.46
C GLU A 139 8.10 -10.01 -28.96
N THR A 140 8.22 -8.74 -28.60
CA THR A 140 8.04 -8.26 -27.23
C THR A 140 6.59 -7.84 -26.93
N GLY A 141 5.71 -7.88 -27.95
CA GLY A 141 4.34 -7.39 -27.88
C GLY A 141 4.22 -5.87 -28.01
N LYS A 142 5.28 -5.18 -28.39
CA LYS A 142 5.28 -3.74 -28.66
C LYS A 142 4.72 -3.46 -30.05
N ARG A 143 3.82 -2.48 -30.14
CA ARG A 143 3.25 -2.05 -31.41
C ARG A 143 4.30 -1.36 -32.29
N VAL A 144 4.39 -1.79 -33.55
CA VAL A 144 5.25 -1.21 -34.58
C VAL A 144 4.40 -0.61 -35.71
N ARG A 145 5.01 0.24 -36.53
CA ARG A 145 4.26 1.02 -37.52
C ARG A 145 3.97 0.23 -38.81
N THR A 146 4.93 -0.59 -39.22
CA THR A 146 4.89 -1.24 -40.54
C THR A 146 5.12 -2.74 -40.44
N LYS A 147 4.59 -3.50 -41.44
CA LYS A 147 4.82 -4.93 -41.55
C LYS A 147 6.31 -5.27 -41.73
N LYS A 148 7.09 -4.37 -42.37
CA LYS A 148 8.54 -4.57 -42.60
C LYS A 148 9.31 -4.74 -41.30
N GLU A 149 8.91 -4.03 -40.23
CA GLU A 149 9.58 -4.07 -38.90
C GLU A 149 9.44 -5.45 -38.22
N ILE A 150 8.50 -6.28 -38.63
CA ILE A 150 8.27 -7.62 -38.10
C ILE A 150 8.58 -8.72 -39.13
N THR A 151 9.06 -8.35 -40.32
CA THR A 151 9.40 -9.29 -41.40
C THR A 151 10.91 -9.54 -41.34
N GLY A 152 11.33 -10.81 -41.42
CA GLY A 152 12.73 -11.22 -41.52
C GLY A 152 13.29 -11.03 -42.93
N GLU A 153 14.60 -11.27 -43.09
CA GLU A 153 15.30 -11.20 -44.37
C GLU A 153 14.76 -12.24 -45.40
N ASP A 154 14.17 -13.33 -44.91
CA ASP A 154 13.50 -14.38 -45.66
C ASP A 154 12.10 -13.99 -46.17
N GLY A 155 11.65 -12.76 -45.88
CA GLY A 155 10.31 -12.28 -46.23
C GLY A 155 9.17 -12.82 -45.32
N GLN A 156 9.49 -13.69 -44.36
CA GLN A 156 8.50 -14.25 -43.42
C GLN A 156 8.34 -13.39 -42.20
N ILE A 157 7.17 -13.50 -41.53
CA ILE A 157 6.97 -12.83 -40.23
C ILE A 157 7.84 -13.50 -39.18
N ARG A 158 8.64 -12.71 -38.46
CA ARG A 158 9.51 -13.21 -37.38
C ARG A 158 8.71 -13.92 -36.30
N LYS A 159 9.28 -15.00 -35.74
CA LYS A 159 8.66 -15.79 -34.69
C LYS A 159 8.35 -14.91 -33.48
N GLY A 160 7.13 -15.01 -32.96
CA GLY A 160 6.68 -14.22 -31.83
C GLY A 160 6.02 -12.89 -32.20
N CYS A 161 6.19 -12.39 -33.43
CA CYS A 161 5.46 -11.23 -33.92
C CYS A 161 4.00 -11.57 -34.25
N THR A 162 3.11 -10.59 -34.13
CA THR A 162 1.67 -10.76 -34.34
C THR A 162 1.12 -9.72 -35.32
N ILE A 163 0.23 -10.14 -36.19
CA ILE A 163 -0.56 -9.25 -37.05
C ILE A 163 -2.01 -9.37 -36.66
N ILE A 164 -2.60 -8.26 -36.29
CA ILE A 164 -4.04 -8.12 -36.05
C ILE A 164 -4.67 -7.50 -37.31
N LYS A 165 -5.64 -8.17 -37.90
CA LYS A 165 -6.30 -7.68 -39.12
C LYS A 165 -7.35 -6.62 -38.81
N LYS A 166 -7.73 -5.85 -39.82
CA LYS A 166 -8.88 -4.93 -39.72
C LYS A 166 -10.13 -5.68 -39.26
N GLY A 167 -10.83 -5.15 -38.28
CA GLY A 167 -12.02 -5.73 -37.63
C GLY A 167 -11.75 -6.65 -36.44
N GLU A 168 -10.49 -7.04 -36.22
CA GLU A 168 -10.14 -7.85 -35.08
C GLU A 168 -9.86 -6.97 -33.83
N VAL A 169 -10.12 -7.52 -32.63
CA VAL A 169 -9.78 -6.89 -31.37
C VAL A 169 -8.28 -6.98 -31.13
N TYR A 170 -7.61 -5.84 -30.91
CA TYR A 170 -6.17 -5.82 -30.65
C TYR A 170 -5.80 -5.43 -29.21
N GLU A 171 -6.73 -4.87 -28.48
CA GLU A 171 -6.56 -4.50 -27.08
C GLU A 171 -7.89 -4.65 -26.36
N SER A 172 -7.86 -5.20 -25.16
CA SER A 172 -9.03 -5.34 -24.32
C SER A 172 -8.63 -5.08 -22.86
N HIS A 173 -9.36 -4.20 -22.21
CA HIS A 173 -9.18 -3.85 -20.82
C HIS A 173 -10.41 -4.24 -20.01
N LEU A 174 -10.19 -4.97 -18.92
CA LEU A 174 -11.22 -5.31 -17.94
C LEU A 174 -11.35 -4.25 -16.86
N PHE A 175 -10.31 -3.45 -16.66
CA PHE A 175 -10.21 -2.49 -15.58
C PHE A 175 -10.04 -1.07 -16.09
N THR A 176 -10.45 -0.11 -15.26
CA THR A 176 -10.12 1.30 -15.44
C THR A 176 -8.60 1.50 -15.40
N VAL A 177 -8.12 2.66 -15.84
CA VAL A 177 -6.75 3.10 -15.53
C VAL A 177 -6.56 3.19 -14.01
N LYS A 178 -5.30 3.11 -13.56
CA LYS A 178 -4.99 3.29 -12.14
C LYS A 178 -5.41 4.68 -11.66
N ASP A 179 -6.11 4.72 -10.54
CA ASP A 179 -6.51 5.97 -9.91
C ASP A 179 -5.27 6.59 -9.23
N ASP A 180 -4.86 7.75 -9.74
CA ASP A 180 -3.69 8.48 -9.25
C ASP A 180 -3.86 9.02 -7.82
N ARG A 181 -5.10 9.08 -7.31
CA ARG A 181 -5.37 9.43 -5.90
C ARG A 181 -4.55 8.59 -4.94
N PHE A 182 -4.46 7.28 -5.18
CA PHE A 182 -3.74 6.34 -4.31
C PHE A 182 -2.21 6.52 -4.26
N LYS A 183 -1.65 7.35 -5.13
CA LYS A 183 -0.22 7.68 -5.17
C LYS A 183 0.12 8.96 -4.40
N ARG A 184 -0.91 9.77 -4.09
CA ARG A 184 -0.73 11.12 -3.55
C ARG A 184 -0.61 11.08 -2.02
N GLU A 185 0.19 12.00 -1.47
CA GLU A 185 0.36 12.14 -0.02
C GLU A 185 -0.95 12.43 0.73
N PRO A 186 -1.87 13.29 0.23
CA PRO A 186 -3.14 13.55 0.89
C PRO A 186 -3.97 12.30 1.14
N PHE A 187 -3.95 11.31 0.23
CA PHE A 187 -4.67 10.05 0.41
C PHE A 187 -4.22 9.31 1.67
N LEU A 188 -2.91 9.14 1.86
CA LEU A 188 -2.41 8.42 3.03
C LEU A 188 -2.73 9.15 4.34
N ARG A 189 -2.72 10.49 4.34
CA ARG A 189 -3.11 11.30 5.49
C ARG A 189 -4.59 11.13 5.81
N GLU A 190 -5.46 11.24 4.80
CA GLU A 190 -6.90 11.01 4.92
C GLU A 190 -7.20 9.61 5.50
N VAL A 191 -6.60 8.56 4.93
CA VAL A 191 -6.77 7.19 5.41
C VAL A 191 -6.34 7.03 6.87
N LYS A 192 -5.26 7.69 7.28
CA LYS A 192 -4.82 7.65 8.67
C LYS A 192 -5.81 8.31 9.61
N GLU A 193 -6.34 9.48 9.24
CA GLU A 193 -7.36 10.19 10.01
C GLU A 193 -8.63 9.36 10.13
N ASP A 194 -9.12 8.82 9.03
CA ASP A 194 -10.34 8.02 8.97
C ASP A 194 -10.27 6.77 9.84
N TYR A 195 -9.22 5.97 9.67
CA TYR A 195 -9.08 4.76 10.47
C TYR A 195 -8.75 5.05 11.94
N THR A 196 -8.06 6.14 12.23
CA THR A 196 -7.87 6.55 13.63
C THR A 196 -9.20 6.92 14.27
N ASN A 197 -10.06 7.64 13.56
CA ASN A 197 -11.40 7.96 14.03
C ASN A 197 -12.25 6.70 14.19
N LEU A 198 -12.21 5.77 13.21
CA LEU A 198 -12.93 4.50 13.29
C LEU A 198 -12.47 3.67 14.49
N ILE A 199 -11.17 3.59 14.73
CA ILE A 199 -10.60 2.90 15.92
C ILE A 199 -11.13 3.54 17.21
N ASN A 200 -11.17 4.86 17.29
CA ASN A 200 -11.58 5.58 18.48
C ASN A 200 -13.08 5.40 18.82
N LEU A 201 -13.92 5.05 17.85
CA LEU A 201 -15.34 4.75 18.11
C LEU A 201 -15.55 3.57 19.08
N HIS A 202 -14.59 2.67 19.19
CA HIS A 202 -14.63 1.49 20.06
C HIS A 202 -13.79 1.66 21.34
N ILE A 203 -13.28 2.85 21.61
CA ILE A 203 -12.52 3.17 22.83
C ILE A 203 -13.39 4.06 23.71
N GLU A 204 -13.92 3.49 24.80
CA GLU A 204 -14.85 4.17 25.68
C GLU A 204 -14.24 5.38 26.40
N ASN A 205 -12.95 5.27 26.80
CA ASN A 205 -12.27 6.36 27.50
C ASN A 205 -11.62 7.34 26.51
N PRO A 206 -12.09 8.60 26.40
CA PRO A 206 -11.53 9.59 25.50
C PRO A 206 -10.04 9.89 25.73
N GLU A 207 -9.53 9.71 26.94
CA GLU A 207 -8.11 9.90 27.25
C GLU A 207 -7.21 8.84 26.59
N GLN A 208 -7.78 7.69 26.22
CA GLN A 208 -7.11 6.60 25.52
C GLN A 208 -7.28 6.68 24.00
N HIS A 209 -8.01 7.67 23.50
CA HIS A 209 -8.17 7.87 22.07
C HIS A 209 -6.83 8.05 21.38
N LEU A 210 -6.64 7.33 20.30
CA LEU A 210 -5.45 7.44 19.47
C LEU A 210 -5.49 8.75 18.66
N LYS A 211 -4.32 9.27 18.34
CA LYS A 211 -4.12 10.43 17.47
C LYS A 211 -3.24 10.01 16.30
N VAL A 212 -3.48 10.61 15.14
CA VAL A 212 -2.57 10.46 13.99
C VAL A 212 -1.23 11.09 14.35
N PHE A 213 -0.13 10.42 14.03
CA PHE A 213 1.19 10.99 14.24
C PHE A 213 1.41 12.20 13.32
N ASP A 214 1.62 13.36 13.91
CA ASP A 214 1.99 14.57 13.20
C ASP A 214 3.52 14.77 13.27
N LYS A 215 4.15 14.88 12.11
CA LYS A 215 5.59 15.17 12.01
C LYS A 215 5.97 16.53 12.57
N ASN A 216 5.01 17.48 12.57
CA ASN A 216 5.17 18.82 13.09
C ASN A 216 4.87 18.93 14.59
N SER A 217 4.42 17.83 15.24
CA SER A 217 4.20 17.80 16.69
C SER A 217 5.51 17.79 17.46
N VAL A 218 5.43 17.86 18.77
CA VAL A 218 6.62 17.81 19.66
C VAL A 218 7.38 16.49 19.57
N TYR A 219 6.76 15.43 19.07
CA TYR A 219 7.35 14.09 19.02
C TYR A 219 8.25 13.86 17.82
N LEU A 220 9.18 12.94 17.97
CA LEU A 220 10.06 12.46 16.89
C LEU A 220 9.63 11.07 16.41
N PRO A 221 9.48 10.85 15.09
CA PRO A 221 9.20 9.52 14.57
C PRO A 221 10.42 8.61 14.72
N THR A 222 10.19 7.33 15.06
CA THR A 222 11.24 6.32 15.00
C THR A 222 11.40 5.77 13.59
N LYS A 223 12.61 5.35 13.25
CA LYS A 223 12.93 4.72 11.96
C LYS A 223 12.71 3.21 12.03
N LYS A 224 12.20 2.62 10.94
CA LYS A 224 12.05 1.16 10.84
C LYS A 224 13.41 0.49 10.66
N ILE A 225 13.70 -0.50 11.51
CA ILE A 225 14.88 -1.36 11.36
C ILE A 225 14.52 -2.50 10.43
N GLY A 226 15.14 -2.56 9.24
CA GLY A 226 14.96 -3.67 8.30
C GLY A 226 15.65 -4.95 8.79
N LYS A 227 15.10 -6.13 8.46
CA LYS A 227 15.54 -7.44 8.97
C LYS A 227 17.03 -7.74 8.73
N ASN A 228 17.64 -7.22 7.69
CA ASN A 228 19.04 -7.42 7.33
C ASN A 228 19.72 -6.09 6.97
N ASN A 229 19.35 -5.02 7.68
CA ASN A 229 19.92 -3.71 7.42
C ASN A 229 21.34 -3.64 8.05
N PRO A 230 22.39 -3.38 7.28
CA PRO A 230 23.75 -3.26 7.81
C PRO A 230 23.90 -2.12 8.84
N LYS A 231 23.04 -1.11 8.79
CA LYS A 231 22.99 0.02 9.74
C LYS A 231 21.97 -0.20 10.88
N ALA A 232 21.59 -1.46 11.18
CA ALA A 232 20.55 -1.77 12.18
C ALA A 232 20.88 -1.22 13.57
N GLU A 233 22.13 -1.32 13.99
CA GLU A 233 22.61 -0.83 15.30
C GLU A 233 22.60 0.69 15.38
N GLU A 234 23.02 1.40 14.31
CA GLU A 234 22.97 2.87 14.24
C GLU A 234 21.53 3.37 14.31
N ILE A 235 20.60 2.71 13.58
CA ILE A 235 19.18 3.06 13.59
C ILE A 235 18.58 2.76 14.97
N ALA A 236 19.00 1.70 15.64
CA ALA A 236 18.52 1.37 16.99
C ALA A 236 18.97 2.43 18.00
N ALA A 237 20.21 2.88 17.93
CA ALA A 237 20.74 3.96 18.79
C ALA A 237 20.03 5.30 18.52
N ASP A 238 19.82 5.67 17.24
CA ASP A 238 19.06 6.87 16.87
C ASP A 238 17.60 6.79 17.39
N ASN A 239 16.97 5.62 17.26
CA ASN A 239 15.63 5.40 17.81
C ASN A 239 15.56 5.52 19.35
N ALA A 240 16.58 5.05 20.05
CA ALA A 240 16.65 5.22 21.50
C ALA A 240 16.70 6.69 21.92
N THR A 241 17.49 7.50 21.22
CA THR A 241 17.55 8.97 21.41
C THR A 241 16.20 9.64 21.12
N ARG A 242 15.49 9.22 20.04
CA ARG A 242 14.16 9.75 19.69
C ARG A 242 13.10 9.38 20.73
N GLN A 243 13.17 8.18 21.27
CA GLN A 243 12.26 7.71 22.32
C GLN A 243 12.52 8.46 23.64
N GLU A 244 13.78 8.76 23.96
CA GLU A 244 14.13 9.57 25.13
C GLU A 244 13.61 10.99 24.99
N TRP A 245 13.78 11.62 23.84
CA TRP A 245 13.15 12.91 23.54
C TRP A 245 11.63 12.85 23.75
N ASN A 246 10.95 11.84 23.19
CA ASN A 246 9.50 11.72 23.29
C ASN A 246 9.04 11.58 24.75
N ARG A 247 9.77 10.83 25.58
CA ARG A 247 9.49 10.74 27.03
C ARG A 247 9.67 12.08 27.74
N THR A 248 10.73 12.81 27.37
CA THR A 248 10.99 14.15 27.95
C THR A 248 9.89 15.14 27.55
N ALA A 249 9.44 15.09 26.28
CA ALA A 249 8.33 15.91 25.81
C ALA A 249 7.02 15.59 26.55
N ASP A 250 6.71 14.30 26.78
CA ASP A 250 5.56 13.89 27.57
C ASP A 250 5.62 14.45 29.00
N MET A 251 6.76 14.32 29.68
CA MET A 251 6.94 14.86 31.02
C MET A 251 6.78 16.38 31.07
N ALA A 252 7.30 17.08 30.06
CA ALA A 252 7.18 18.52 29.93
C ALA A 252 5.73 18.98 29.79
N LEU A 253 4.97 18.30 28.90
CA LEU A 253 3.53 18.55 28.71
C LEU A 253 2.72 18.31 29.99
N VAL A 254 2.96 17.17 30.65
CA VAL A 254 2.30 16.84 31.94
C VAL A 254 2.64 17.86 33.02
N SER A 255 3.84 18.45 32.98
CA SER A 255 4.27 19.52 33.89
C SER A 255 3.70 20.90 33.55
N GLY A 256 2.87 21.02 32.52
CA GLY A 256 2.20 22.25 32.11
C GLY A 256 3.05 23.18 31.24
N ILE A 257 4.14 22.65 30.62
CA ILE A 257 4.91 23.43 29.64
C ILE A 257 4.12 23.48 28.34
N GLU A 258 3.96 24.69 27.78
CA GLU A 258 3.24 24.90 26.54
C GLU A 258 3.90 24.16 25.35
N GLU A 259 3.09 23.51 24.53
CA GLU A 259 3.54 22.76 23.37
C GLU A 259 4.40 23.60 22.42
N ALA A 260 4.05 24.88 22.23
CA ALA A 260 4.81 25.83 21.40
C ALA A 260 6.27 25.97 21.85
N LYS A 261 6.52 25.99 23.16
CA LYS A 261 7.87 26.09 23.70
C LYS A 261 8.70 24.83 23.50
N ILE A 262 8.07 23.66 23.59
CA ILE A 262 8.73 22.37 23.29
C ILE A 262 9.03 22.26 21.80
N LEU A 263 8.14 22.76 20.94
CA LEU A 263 8.37 22.82 19.49
C LEU A 263 9.54 23.74 19.12
N GLU A 264 9.67 24.88 19.80
CA GLU A 264 10.82 25.78 19.60
C GLU A 264 12.15 25.10 19.95
N ILE A 265 12.22 24.40 21.08
CA ILE A 265 13.39 23.62 21.49
C ILE A 265 13.68 22.50 20.47
N LYS A 266 12.64 21.79 20.00
CA LYS A 266 12.79 20.78 18.96
C LYS A 266 13.39 21.33 17.67
N GLN A 267 12.97 22.51 17.24
CA GLN A 267 13.45 23.15 16.03
C GLN A 267 14.90 23.62 16.15
N THR A 268 15.30 24.15 17.29
CA THR A 268 16.66 24.69 17.50
C THR A 268 17.69 23.61 17.79
N GLU A 269 17.38 22.61 18.63
CA GLU A 269 18.39 21.64 19.07
C GLU A 269 18.44 20.37 18.21
N ILE A 270 17.31 19.98 17.61
CA ILE A 270 17.21 18.69 16.89
C ILE A 270 17.35 18.87 15.40
N HIS A 271 16.95 20.01 14.85
CA HIS A 271 17.09 20.27 13.42
C HIS A 271 18.56 20.12 12.96
N ASP A 272 19.52 20.58 13.75
CA ASP A 272 20.94 20.47 13.43
C ASP A 272 21.47 19.04 13.53
N LYS A 273 21.05 18.26 14.55
CA LYS A 273 21.46 16.86 14.70
C LYS A 273 20.81 15.94 13.64
N VAL A 274 19.56 16.19 13.28
CA VAL A 274 18.84 15.43 12.25
C VAL A 274 19.32 15.81 10.86
N SER A 275 19.62 17.08 10.60
CA SER A 275 20.17 17.55 9.32
C SER A 275 21.56 17.01 9.06
N GLN A 276 22.39 16.82 10.08
CA GLN A 276 23.71 16.20 9.96
C GLN A 276 23.61 14.70 9.62
N SER A 277 22.62 13.98 10.15
CA SER A 277 22.39 12.57 9.87
C SER A 277 21.85 12.34 8.43
N ILE A 278 21.13 13.31 7.86
CA ILE A 278 20.59 13.24 6.49
C ILE A 278 21.65 13.62 5.44
N LYS A 279 22.61 14.50 5.79
CA LYS A 279 23.68 14.91 4.88
C LYS A 279 24.84 13.90 4.78
N SER A 280 24.82 12.83 5.60
CA SER A 280 25.81 11.74 5.55
C SER A 280 25.33 10.53 4.73
N GLU A 281 24.23 10.63 4.01
CA GLU A 281 23.76 9.77 2.94
C GLU A 281 23.96 10.49 1.60
#